data_8442c6d1731c6d8084fce0797ba4223a
#
_entry.id   8442c6d1731c6d8084fce0797ba4223a
#
_cell.length_a   1.000
_cell.length_b   1.000
_cell.length_c   1.000
_cell.angle_alpha   90.00
_cell.angle_beta   90.00
_cell.angle_gamma   90.00
#
_symmetry.space_group_name_H-M   'P 1'
#
loop_
_entity.id
_entity.type
_entity.pdbx_description
1 polymer ?
#
loop_
_entity_poly.entity_id
_entity_poly.type
_entity_poly.pdbx_seq_one_letter_code
_entity_poly.pdbx_strand_id
1 'polypeptide(L)'
;TINDEIKTVVQQINSIAQKIALLNKQINTIEQQNGQANELRDQRALLVDELSKIATVDVEENEVVNSNDPDMYTGATTFTVKLNGQRLVDTYEYKQLAVSTREAKHNQCDVDGLYDLVWADSGNVFNVQSKTLNGSLKALFEMRDGNDEQNIQGVVAGESIASNRVRITGLNITDPREINLPDNGTLMVNNYELVYKSYTVETNADGSVKSITFDLSTPINSAKQEDIANQKLSVGTTINYKGIPYYQNQMSNFLRSFSQAFNDIHQKGEDLNGDKGASFFVAANAINLTEEGDFDVDYRTLGQDATFTNSDDTILRMTALNCAVSETFDDPKKFAATTNINNGVDNYDNI
;
A
#
# COMPACT_ATOMS: atom_id res chain seq x y z
N THR A 1 -3.19 -5.04 -15.54
CA THR A 1 -2.66 -4.24 -14.42
C THR A 1 -1.44 -4.91 -13.80
N ILE A 2 -0.62 -4.17 -13.01
CA ILE A 2 0.51 -4.77 -12.24
C ILE A 2 0.00 -5.88 -11.31
N ASN A 3 -1.17 -5.69 -10.73
CA ASN A 3 -1.78 -6.68 -9.85
C ASN A 3 -2.08 -8.01 -10.56
N ASP A 4 -2.54 -7.96 -11.82
CA ASP A 4 -2.75 -9.16 -12.65
C ASP A 4 -1.43 -9.81 -13.05
N GLU A 5 -0.41 -9.01 -13.30
CA GLU A 5 0.93 -9.50 -13.62
C GLU A 5 1.55 -10.26 -12.45
N ILE A 6 1.40 -9.77 -11.23
CA ILE A 6 1.79 -10.49 -10.01
C ILE A 6 1.14 -11.89 -9.98
N LYS A 7 -0.16 -11.98 -10.24
CA LYS A 7 -0.87 -13.26 -10.29
C LYS A 7 -0.30 -14.19 -11.37
N THR A 8 0.02 -13.65 -12.54
CA THR A 8 0.62 -14.41 -13.65
C THR A 8 2.01 -14.94 -13.27
N VAL A 9 2.85 -14.10 -12.67
CA VAL A 9 4.20 -14.49 -12.20
C VAL A 9 4.11 -15.58 -11.13
N VAL A 10 3.16 -15.50 -10.22
CA VAL A 10 2.92 -16.56 -9.21
C VAL A 10 2.55 -17.88 -9.86
N GLN A 11 1.69 -17.87 -10.88
CA GLN A 11 1.35 -19.07 -11.65
C GLN A 11 2.58 -19.65 -12.36
N GLN A 12 3.46 -18.80 -12.89
CA GLN A 12 4.71 -19.23 -13.53
C GLN A 12 5.65 -19.89 -12.50
N ILE A 13 5.85 -19.31 -11.32
CA ILE A 13 6.63 -19.91 -10.23
C ILE A 13 6.10 -21.31 -9.90
N ASN A 14 4.79 -21.44 -9.71
CA ASN A 14 4.16 -22.72 -9.39
C ASN A 14 4.34 -23.76 -10.50
N SER A 15 4.22 -23.35 -11.75
CA SER A 15 4.45 -24.24 -12.91
C SER A 15 5.91 -24.71 -12.98
N ILE A 16 6.86 -23.82 -12.74
CA ILE A 16 8.30 -24.16 -12.72
C ILE A 16 8.61 -25.15 -11.58
N ALA A 17 8.09 -24.88 -10.37
CA ALA A 17 8.26 -25.76 -9.23
C ALA A 17 7.77 -27.19 -9.50
N GLN A 18 6.58 -27.32 -10.08
CA GLN A 18 6.01 -28.60 -10.46
C GLN A 18 6.87 -29.33 -11.50
N LYS A 19 7.35 -28.61 -12.53
CA LYS A 19 8.19 -29.20 -13.58
C LYS A 19 9.54 -29.66 -13.02
N ILE A 20 10.17 -28.89 -12.12
CA ILE A 20 11.42 -29.30 -11.47
C ILE A 20 11.21 -30.57 -10.65
N ALA A 21 10.15 -30.67 -9.84
CA ALA A 21 9.85 -31.89 -9.08
C ALA A 21 9.63 -33.12 -10.00
N LEU A 22 8.96 -32.93 -11.13
CA LEU A 22 8.78 -34.00 -12.12
C LEU A 22 10.11 -34.44 -12.76
N LEU A 23 10.97 -33.46 -13.15
CA LEU A 23 12.29 -33.76 -13.71
C LEU A 23 13.18 -34.47 -12.68
N ASN A 24 13.16 -34.08 -11.41
CA ASN A 24 13.88 -34.78 -10.35
C ASN A 24 13.51 -36.27 -10.26
N LYS A 25 12.20 -36.57 -10.39
CA LYS A 25 11.70 -37.94 -10.39
C LYS A 25 12.22 -38.71 -11.61
N GLN A 26 12.21 -38.12 -12.80
CA GLN A 26 12.67 -38.74 -14.03
C GLN A 26 14.19 -38.97 -14.00
N ILE A 27 14.97 -37.96 -13.55
CA ILE A 27 16.43 -38.05 -13.38
C ILE A 27 16.78 -39.20 -12.45
N ASN A 28 16.21 -39.23 -11.26
CA ASN A 28 16.47 -40.29 -10.29
C ASN A 28 16.07 -41.67 -10.79
N THR A 29 14.99 -41.80 -11.56
CA THR A 29 14.57 -43.09 -12.15
C THR A 29 15.60 -43.62 -13.12
N ILE A 30 16.23 -42.75 -13.93
CA ILE A 30 17.26 -43.16 -14.92
C ILE A 30 18.59 -43.47 -14.21
N GLU A 31 19.01 -42.58 -13.28
CA GLU A 31 20.31 -42.68 -12.67
C GLU A 31 20.44 -43.83 -11.65
N GLN A 32 19.34 -44.20 -10.98
CA GLN A 32 19.27 -45.44 -10.17
C GLN A 32 19.43 -46.72 -11.00
N GLN A 33 19.18 -46.64 -12.30
CA GLN A 33 19.40 -47.75 -13.25
C GLN A 33 20.77 -47.67 -13.95
N ASN A 34 21.73 -46.92 -13.40
CA ASN A 34 23.04 -46.63 -13.97
C ASN A 34 22.98 -45.93 -15.36
N GLY A 35 21.89 -45.26 -15.69
CA GLY A 35 21.78 -44.37 -16.85
C GLY A 35 22.36 -42.97 -16.58
N GLN A 36 22.45 -42.18 -17.62
CA GLN A 36 22.86 -40.77 -17.54
C GLN A 36 21.71 -39.89 -18.00
N ALA A 37 21.22 -38.98 -17.14
CA ALA A 37 20.07 -38.12 -17.40
C ALA A 37 20.49 -36.69 -17.78
N ASN A 38 21.59 -36.52 -18.57
CA ASN A 38 22.18 -35.22 -18.87
C ASN A 38 21.17 -34.21 -19.45
N GLU A 39 20.39 -34.61 -20.44
CA GLU A 39 19.39 -33.73 -21.07
C GLU A 39 18.31 -33.25 -20.08
N LEU A 40 17.86 -34.12 -19.18
CA LEU A 40 16.87 -33.75 -18.15
C LEU A 40 17.49 -32.83 -17.09
N ARG A 41 18.78 -33.03 -16.77
CA ARG A 41 19.52 -32.12 -15.89
C ARG A 41 19.69 -30.75 -16.52
N ASP A 42 19.98 -30.68 -17.82
CA ASP A 42 20.05 -29.41 -18.56
C ASP A 42 18.68 -28.70 -18.59
N GLN A 43 17.60 -29.43 -18.83
CA GLN A 43 16.23 -28.88 -18.77
C GLN A 43 15.89 -28.35 -17.36
N ARG A 44 16.29 -29.08 -16.31
CA ARG A 44 16.11 -28.66 -14.93
C ARG A 44 16.89 -27.38 -14.63
N ALA A 45 18.16 -27.31 -15.09
CA ALA A 45 18.99 -26.11 -14.93
C ALA A 45 18.37 -24.88 -15.60
N LEU A 46 17.82 -25.03 -16.83
CA LEU A 46 17.10 -23.94 -17.51
C LEU A 46 15.87 -23.44 -16.72
N LEU A 47 15.13 -24.33 -16.08
CA LEU A 47 13.99 -23.94 -15.24
C LEU A 47 14.44 -23.20 -13.97
N VAL A 48 15.57 -23.61 -13.38
CA VAL A 48 16.17 -22.89 -12.24
C VAL A 48 16.64 -21.51 -12.68
N ASP A 49 17.25 -21.36 -13.86
CA ASP A 49 17.66 -20.09 -14.43
C ASP A 49 16.46 -19.18 -14.72
N GLU A 50 15.37 -19.75 -15.21
CA GLU A 50 14.12 -19.00 -15.41
C GLU A 50 13.54 -18.51 -14.08
N LEU A 51 13.51 -19.38 -13.06
CA LEU A 51 13.02 -19.02 -11.72
C LEU A 51 13.90 -17.95 -11.07
N SER A 52 15.23 -18.00 -11.28
CA SER A 52 16.18 -17.03 -10.71
C SER A 52 15.99 -15.60 -11.22
N LYS A 53 15.41 -15.41 -12.42
CA LYS A 53 15.04 -14.10 -12.94
C LYS A 53 13.81 -13.53 -12.24
N ILE A 54 12.96 -14.41 -11.74
CA ILE A 54 11.70 -14.04 -11.07
C ILE A 54 11.97 -13.70 -9.60
N ALA A 55 12.77 -14.51 -8.91
CA ALA A 55 13.04 -14.34 -7.49
C ALA A 55 14.41 -14.95 -7.11
N THR A 56 14.94 -14.57 -5.96
CA THR A 56 16.18 -15.17 -5.41
C THR A 56 15.98 -16.66 -5.14
N VAL A 57 16.83 -17.47 -5.71
CA VAL A 57 16.80 -18.95 -5.65
C VAL A 57 18.10 -19.47 -5.08
N ASP A 58 17.99 -20.41 -4.14
CA ASP A 58 19.11 -21.23 -3.66
C ASP A 58 18.83 -22.68 -4.02
N VAL A 59 19.84 -23.38 -4.54
CA VAL A 59 19.74 -24.78 -4.97
C VAL A 59 20.73 -25.62 -4.21
N GLU A 60 20.29 -26.76 -3.70
CA GLU A 60 21.11 -27.76 -3.03
C GLU A 60 20.87 -29.11 -3.68
N GLU A 61 21.93 -29.77 -4.15
CA GLU A 61 21.89 -31.14 -4.65
C GLU A 61 22.85 -32.04 -3.83
N ASN A 62 22.31 -33.10 -3.28
CA ASN A 62 23.06 -34.03 -2.47
C ASN A 62 22.81 -35.46 -2.96
N GLU A 63 23.86 -36.26 -2.96
CA GLU A 63 23.81 -37.66 -3.28
C GLU A 63 23.14 -38.47 -2.16
N VAL A 64 22.30 -39.41 -2.53
CA VAL A 64 21.67 -40.34 -1.60
C VAL A 64 22.55 -41.57 -1.43
N VAL A 65 23.15 -41.73 -0.27
CA VAL A 65 23.98 -42.89 0.10
C VAL A 65 23.11 -43.99 0.74
N ASN A 66 23.57 -45.24 0.65
CA ASN A 66 22.90 -46.34 1.33
C ASN A 66 23.10 -46.23 2.85
N SER A 67 22.02 -46.28 3.62
CA SER A 67 22.04 -46.17 5.07
C SER A 67 22.86 -47.30 5.78
N ASN A 68 22.98 -48.45 5.12
CA ASN A 68 23.72 -49.59 5.66
C ASN A 68 25.18 -49.64 5.18
N ASP A 69 25.54 -48.92 4.11
CA ASP A 69 26.89 -48.80 3.58
C ASP A 69 27.08 -47.41 2.99
N PRO A 70 27.59 -46.44 3.78
CA PRO A 70 27.74 -45.05 3.35
C PRO A 70 28.68 -44.83 2.15
N ASP A 71 29.52 -45.79 1.82
CA ASP A 71 30.40 -45.75 0.65
C ASP A 71 29.72 -46.25 -0.62
N MET A 72 28.46 -46.75 -0.49
CA MET A 72 27.69 -47.26 -1.60
C MET A 72 26.65 -46.24 -2.07
N TYR A 73 26.88 -45.73 -3.25
CA TYR A 73 25.98 -44.84 -3.97
C TYR A 73 24.69 -45.54 -4.40
N THR A 74 23.54 -44.86 -4.24
CA THR A 74 22.23 -45.37 -4.74
C THR A 74 21.93 -44.91 -6.16
N GLY A 75 22.73 -43.99 -6.72
CA GLY A 75 22.43 -43.33 -8.00
C GLY A 75 21.37 -42.26 -7.91
N ALA A 76 20.70 -42.07 -6.76
CA ALA A 76 19.73 -41.05 -6.56
C ALA A 76 20.32 -39.77 -5.97
N THR A 77 19.74 -38.65 -6.27
CA THR A 77 20.07 -37.35 -5.64
C THR A 77 18.81 -36.72 -5.01
N THR A 78 19.01 -36.00 -3.90
CA THR A 78 18.04 -35.04 -3.41
C THR A 78 18.34 -33.70 -4.06
N PHE A 79 17.30 -33.04 -4.57
CA PHE A 79 17.42 -31.71 -5.20
C PHE A 79 16.41 -30.77 -4.58
N THR A 80 16.90 -29.80 -3.82
CA THR A 80 16.09 -28.83 -3.10
C THR A 80 16.24 -27.46 -3.74
N VAL A 81 15.12 -26.80 -4.00
CA VAL A 81 15.07 -25.41 -4.47
C VAL A 81 14.40 -24.58 -3.39
N LYS A 82 15.10 -23.55 -2.91
CA LYS A 82 14.58 -22.58 -1.94
C LYS A 82 14.29 -21.27 -2.65
N LEU A 83 13.14 -20.68 -2.37
CA LEU A 83 12.73 -19.37 -2.84
C LEU A 83 12.82 -18.42 -1.65
N ASN A 84 13.71 -17.42 -1.72
CA ASN A 84 13.97 -16.51 -0.60
C ASN A 84 14.21 -17.24 0.75
N GLY A 85 15.01 -18.31 0.72
CA GLY A 85 15.35 -19.13 1.89
C GLY A 85 14.29 -20.13 2.34
N GLN A 86 13.10 -20.15 1.74
CA GLN A 86 12.04 -21.11 2.04
C GLN A 86 11.93 -22.19 0.97
N ARG A 87 11.74 -23.45 1.38
CA ARG A 87 11.65 -24.58 0.43
C ARG A 87 10.45 -24.43 -0.50
N LEU A 88 10.73 -24.36 -1.80
CA LEU A 88 9.74 -24.41 -2.89
C LEU A 88 9.64 -25.82 -3.46
N VAL A 89 10.78 -26.48 -3.71
CA VAL A 89 10.86 -27.87 -4.19
C VAL A 89 11.73 -28.66 -3.22
N ASP A 90 11.29 -29.84 -2.86
CA ASP A 90 12.05 -30.82 -2.07
C ASP A 90 12.00 -32.17 -2.78
N THR A 91 13.01 -32.40 -3.62
CA THR A 91 13.17 -33.57 -4.49
C THR A 91 11.93 -33.82 -5.36
N TYR A 92 10.90 -34.53 -4.87
CA TYR A 92 9.70 -34.89 -5.61
C TYR A 92 8.46 -34.10 -5.22
N GLU A 93 8.55 -33.38 -4.09
CA GLU A 93 7.48 -32.56 -3.57
C GLU A 93 7.73 -31.08 -3.89
N TYR A 94 6.66 -30.34 -4.02
CA TYR A 94 6.76 -28.89 -4.22
C TYR A 94 5.64 -28.16 -3.48
N LYS A 95 5.93 -26.92 -3.08
CA LYS A 95 4.96 -26.00 -2.52
C LYS A 95 4.49 -25.03 -3.60
N GLN A 96 3.37 -24.40 -3.33
CA GLN A 96 2.79 -23.39 -4.22
C GLN A 96 2.59 -22.08 -3.47
N LEU A 97 2.76 -21.00 -4.20
CA LEU A 97 2.33 -19.67 -3.77
C LEU A 97 0.88 -19.42 -4.24
N ALA A 98 0.14 -18.66 -3.45
CA ALA A 98 -1.18 -18.17 -3.80
C ALA A 98 -1.24 -16.65 -3.62
N VAL A 99 -2.14 -15.99 -4.34
CA VAL A 99 -2.48 -14.60 -4.11
C VAL A 99 -3.65 -14.54 -3.13
N SER A 100 -3.56 -13.63 -2.15
CA SER A 100 -4.63 -13.31 -1.21
C SER A 100 -5.02 -11.85 -1.38
N THR A 101 -6.30 -11.56 -1.39
CA THR A 101 -6.77 -10.18 -1.46
C THR A 101 -6.45 -9.46 -0.15
N ARG A 102 -5.82 -8.28 -0.27
CA ARG A 102 -5.49 -7.41 0.85
C ARG A 102 -6.78 -6.88 1.49
N GLU A 103 -6.89 -6.96 2.81
CA GLU A 103 -8.06 -6.50 3.55
C GLU A 103 -8.06 -5.00 3.82
N ALA A 104 -6.88 -4.39 3.93
CA ALA A 104 -6.72 -2.98 4.24
C ALA A 104 -5.71 -2.30 3.29
N LYS A 105 -5.91 -1.01 3.06
CA LYS A 105 -5.03 -0.22 2.19
C LYS A 105 -3.72 0.12 2.90
N HIS A 106 -2.63 0.17 2.14
CA HIS A 106 -1.32 0.61 2.63
C HIS A 106 -1.03 2.06 2.25
N ASN A 107 -1.50 2.52 1.10
CA ASN A 107 -1.31 3.87 0.59
C ASN A 107 -2.66 4.53 0.27
N GLN A 108 -2.72 5.86 0.30
CA GLN A 108 -3.97 6.62 0.14
C GLN A 108 -4.72 6.30 -1.16
N CYS A 109 -4.00 6.15 -2.25
CA CYS A 109 -4.60 5.90 -3.57
C CYS A 109 -4.68 4.41 -3.93
N ASP A 110 -4.47 3.49 -2.98
CA ASP A 110 -4.64 2.06 -3.23
C ASP A 110 -6.09 1.77 -3.61
N VAL A 111 -6.24 0.95 -4.64
CA VAL A 111 -7.55 0.40 -5.03
C VAL A 111 -7.84 -0.87 -4.25
N ASP A 112 -9.12 -1.21 -4.10
CA ASP A 112 -9.52 -2.46 -3.48
C ASP A 112 -9.11 -3.66 -4.34
N GLY A 113 -8.84 -4.80 -3.69
CA GLY A 113 -8.53 -6.04 -4.37
C GLY A 113 -7.07 -6.22 -4.76
N LEU A 114 -6.14 -5.44 -4.21
CA LEU A 114 -4.71 -5.67 -4.36
C LEU A 114 -4.30 -7.00 -3.72
N TYR A 115 -3.34 -7.70 -4.34
CA TYR A 115 -2.90 -9.01 -3.87
C TYR A 115 -1.67 -8.94 -2.98
N ASP A 116 -1.70 -9.70 -1.89
CA ASP A 116 -0.53 -10.13 -1.14
C ASP A 116 -0.21 -11.59 -1.48
N LEU A 117 1.02 -12.05 -1.20
CA LEU A 117 1.43 -13.41 -1.44
C LEU A 117 1.42 -14.24 -0.17
N VAL A 118 0.90 -15.45 -0.29
CA VAL A 118 0.89 -16.44 0.78
C VAL A 118 1.33 -17.80 0.26
N TRP A 119 1.83 -18.65 1.15
CA TRP A 119 2.01 -20.06 0.87
C TRP A 119 0.65 -20.76 0.85
N ALA A 120 0.33 -21.45 -0.24
CA ALA A 120 -0.97 -22.06 -0.44
C ALA A 120 -1.30 -23.18 0.58
N ASP A 121 -0.28 -23.85 1.12
CA ASP A 121 -0.40 -24.93 2.09
C ASP A 121 -0.72 -24.43 3.51
N SER A 122 -0.18 -23.29 3.91
CA SER A 122 -0.24 -22.79 5.29
C SER A 122 -0.99 -21.48 5.45
N GLY A 123 -1.19 -20.74 4.36
CA GLY A 123 -1.71 -19.37 4.41
C GLY A 123 -0.72 -18.34 4.97
N ASN A 124 0.50 -18.75 5.31
CA ASN A 124 1.52 -17.85 5.83
C ASN A 124 1.97 -16.86 4.75
N VAL A 125 2.14 -15.59 5.16
CA VAL A 125 2.59 -14.53 4.26
C VAL A 125 3.98 -14.83 3.70
N PHE A 126 4.12 -14.70 2.38
CA PHE A 126 5.42 -14.68 1.73
C PHE A 126 5.95 -13.24 1.73
N ASN A 127 7.03 -13.01 2.47
CA ASN A 127 7.60 -11.67 2.63
C ASN A 127 8.30 -11.19 1.36
N VAL A 128 7.57 -10.47 0.51
CA VAL A 128 8.09 -9.86 -0.73
C VAL A 128 9.01 -8.67 -0.49
N GLN A 129 8.99 -8.08 0.72
CA GLN A 129 9.85 -6.97 1.10
C GLN A 129 11.16 -7.40 1.76
N SER A 130 11.43 -8.71 1.81
CA SER A 130 12.71 -9.23 2.30
C SER A 130 13.89 -8.58 1.57
N LYS A 131 14.93 -8.20 2.33
CA LYS A 131 16.17 -7.61 1.77
C LYS A 131 16.95 -8.59 0.90
N THR A 132 16.74 -9.89 1.10
CA THR A 132 17.41 -10.97 0.35
C THR A 132 16.66 -11.33 -0.93
N LEU A 133 15.39 -10.96 -1.06
CA LEU A 133 14.63 -11.19 -2.27
C LEU A 133 14.99 -10.15 -3.33
N ASN A 134 15.29 -10.63 -4.53
CA ASN A 134 15.50 -9.83 -5.74
C ASN A 134 14.74 -10.47 -6.91
N GLY A 135 14.71 -9.82 -8.06
CA GLY A 135 14.06 -10.33 -9.27
C GLY A 135 12.78 -9.59 -9.63
N SER A 136 12.14 -10.05 -10.72
CA SER A 136 10.96 -9.36 -11.28
C SER A 136 9.76 -9.36 -10.35
N LEU A 137 9.61 -10.39 -9.51
CA LEU A 137 8.52 -10.47 -8.53
C LEU A 137 8.59 -9.29 -7.53
N LYS A 138 9.76 -9.06 -6.93
CA LYS A 138 9.96 -7.94 -6.01
C LYS A 138 9.74 -6.60 -6.71
N ALA A 139 10.29 -6.44 -7.92
CA ALA A 139 10.15 -5.20 -8.68
C ALA A 139 8.67 -4.85 -8.97
N LEU A 140 7.81 -5.83 -9.23
CA LEU A 140 6.37 -5.60 -9.40
C LEU A 140 5.71 -5.07 -8.12
N PHE A 141 6.07 -5.61 -6.95
CA PHE A 141 5.57 -5.11 -5.67
C PHE A 141 6.12 -3.73 -5.32
N GLU A 142 7.42 -3.49 -5.55
CA GLU A 142 8.03 -2.18 -5.34
C GLU A 142 7.41 -1.12 -6.25
N MET A 143 7.15 -1.45 -7.52
CA MET A 143 6.48 -0.54 -8.45
C MET A 143 5.03 -0.27 -8.03
N ARG A 144 4.29 -1.28 -7.55
CA ARG A 144 2.89 -1.15 -7.16
C ARG A 144 2.72 -0.41 -5.82
N ASP A 145 3.54 -0.74 -4.83
CA ASP A 145 3.34 -0.34 -3.42
C ASP A 145 4.41 0.65 -2.92
N GLY A 146 5.46 0.95 -3.69
CA GLY A 146 6.59 1.77 -3.28
C GLY A 146 6.20 3.21 -2.96
N ASN A 147 6.53 3.67 -1.74
CA ASN A 147 6.21 5.00 -1.22
C ASN A 147 7.45 5.83 -0.83
N ASP A 148 8.67 5.35 -1.16
CA ASP A 148 9.96 6.02 -0.87
C ASP A 148 10.12 6.35 0.63
N GLU A 149 9.61 5.49 1.51
CA GLU A 149 9.59 5.69 2.96
C GLU A 149 8.85 6.98 3.42
N GLN A 150 8.01 7.56 2.56
CA GLN A 150 7.28 8.81 2.84
C GLN A 150 5.93 8.60 3.53
N ASN A 151 5.69 7.43 4.07
CA ASN A 151 4.50 7.18 4.89
C ASN A 151 4.58 7.95 6.23
N ILE A 152 3.40 8.25 6.78
CA ILE A 152 3.30 8.97 8.05
C ILE A 152 3.84 8.09 9.18
N GLN A 153 4.69 8.70 9.99
CA GLN A 153 5.31 8.08 11.16
C GLN A 153 5.14 8.98 12.38
N GLY A 154 5.05 8.33 13.53
CA GLY A 154 4.94 9.04 14.80
C GLY A 154 5.24 8.12 15.98
N VAL A 155 4.94 8.59 17.17
CA VAL A 155 5.08 7.84 18.42
C VAL A 155 3.70 7.65 19.03
N VAL A 156 3.38 6.42 19.44
CA VAL A 156 2.12 6.11 20.13
C VAL A 156 2.07 6.83 21.46
N ALA A 157 1.05 7.66 21.67
CA ALA A 157 0.83 8.37 22.93
C ALA A 157 0.28 7.40 23.99
N GLY A 158 1.16 6.92 24.88
CA GLY A 158 0.84 5.86 25.85
C GLY A 158 -0.35 6.15 26.75
N GLU A 159 -0.54 7.43 27.14
CA GLU A 159 -1.68 7.86 27.95
C GLU A 159 -3.03 7.89 27.20
N SER A 160 -3.01 7.80 25.90
CA SER A 160 -4.21 7.91 25.03
C SER A 160 -4.59 6.62 24.33
N ILE A 161 -4.02 5.49 24.75
CA ILE A 161 -4.36 4.18 24.18
C ILE A 161 -5.63 3.68 24.84
N ALA A 162 -6.62 3.32 24.00
CA ALA A 162 -7.80 2.57 24.40
C ALA A 162 -7.84 1.25 23.64
N SER A 163 -8.73 0.34 24.02
CA SER A 163 -8.85 -0.96 23.36
C SER A 163 -9.13 -0.84 21.85
N ASN A 164 -9.84 0.20 21.43
CA ASN A 164 -10.25 0.43 20.05
C ASN A 164 -9.65 1.69 19.43
N ARG A 165 -8.70 2.36 20.10
CA ARG A 165 -8.18 3.65 19.66
C ARG A 165 -6.69 3.80 19.94
N VAL A 166 -5.95 4.29 18.96
CA VAL A 166 -4.52 4.61 19.06
C VAL A 166 -4.28 6.02 18.56
N ARG A 167 -3.61 6.85 19.38
CA ARG A 167 -3.21 8.20 19.03
C ARG A 167 -1.71 8.24 18.81
N ILE A 168 -1.26 8.96 17.79
CA ILE A 168 0.15 9.20 17.51
C ILE A 168 0.47 10.69 17.59
N THR A 169 1.66 10.98 18.08
CA THR A 169 2.24 12.33 18.23
C THR A 169 3.67 12.34 17.70
N GLY A 170 4.32 13.50 17.66
CA GLY A 170 5.70 13.58 17.14
C GLY A 170 5.79 13.12 15.70
N LEU A 171 4.85 13.55 14.88
CA LEU A 171 4.71 13.16 13.49
C LEU A 171 5.89 13.66 12.65
N ASN A 172 6.22 12.92 11.60
CA ASN A 172 7.22 13.33 10.59
C ASN A 172 6.68 14.36 9.59
N ILE A 173 5.40 14.76 9.70
CA ILE A 173 4.75 15.80 8.92
C ILE A 173 4.25 16.91 9.82
N THR A 174 4.17 18.13 9.30
CA THR A 174 3.62 19.31 10.00
C THR A 174 2.48 19.96 9.23
N ASP A 175 2.50 19.86 7.91
CA ASP A 175 1.49 20.45 7.04
C ASP A 175 0.33 19.47 6.83
N PRO A 176 -0.94 19.84 7.15
CA PRO A 176 -2.11 18.98 6.90
C PRO A 176 -2.24 18.55 5.44
N ARG A 177 -1.73 19.33 4.49
CA ARG A 177 -1.76 19.01 3.05
C ARG A 177 -0.88 17.82 2.68
N GLU A 178 0.06 17.42 3.54
CA GLU A 178 0.93 16.26 3.36
C GLU A 178 0.32 14.96 3.94
N ILE A 179 -0.92 15.02 4.45
CA ILE A 179 -1.61 13.84 4.97
C ILE A 179 -2.07 12.95 3.81
N ASN A 180 -1.25 11.93 3.51
CA ASN A 180 -1.53 10.93 2.49
C ASN A 180 -1.95 9.62 3.14
N LEU A 181 -3.11 9.62 3.81
CA LEU A 181 -3.68 8.47 4.50
C LEU A 181 -4.87 7.90 3.73
N PRO A 182 -4.98 6.59 3.58
CA PRO A 182 -6.23 5.95 3.17
C PRO A 182 -7.28 6.09 4.29
N ASP A 183 -8.56 6.07 3.90
CA ASP A 183 -9.68 6.19 4.86
C ASP A 183 -9.67 5.04 5.87
N ASN A 184 -9.35 3.85 5.41
CA ASN A 184 -9.03 2.68 6.21
C ASN A 184 -7.67 2.12 5.81
N GLY A 185 -6.93 1.57 6.75
CA GLY A 185 -5.57 1.11 6.45
C GLY A 185 -4.95 0.36 7.61
N THR A 186 -3.64 0.22 7.55
CA THR A 186 -2.85 -0.51 8.52
C THR A 186 -1.90 0.40 9.30
N LEU A 187 -1.68 0.07 10.56
CA LEU A 187 -0.69 0.66 11.44
C LEU A 187 0.35 -0.40 11.78
N MET A 188 1.61 -0.09 11.52
CA MET A 188 2.74 -0.97 11.80
C MET A 188 3.47 -0.47 13.05
N VAL A 189 3.43 -1.24 14.14
CA VAL A 189 4.10 -0.92 15.40
C VAL A 189 4.71 -2.17 16.00
N ASN A 190 6.01 -2.16 16.28
CA ASN A 190 6.77 -3.35 16.63
C ASN A 190 6.55 -4.46 15.57
N ASN A 191 6.07 -5.65 16.01
CA ASN A 191 5.69 -6.78 15.14
C ASN A 191 4.17 -6.88 14.92
N TYR A 192 3.41 -5.84 15.30
CA TYR A 192 1.97 -5.83 15.16
C TYR A 192 1.56 -5.05 13.92
N GLU A 193 0.61 -5.62 13.19
CA GLU A 193 -0.18 -4.95 12.19
C GLU A 193 -1.58 -4.74 12.78
N LEU A 194 -2.00 -3.48 12.90
CA LEU A 194 -3.31 -3.09 13.41
C LEU A 194 -4.09 -2.46 12.27
N VAL A 195 -5.31 -2.93 12.02
CA VAL A 195 -6.19 -2.35 11.01
C VAL A 195 -7.04 -1.26 11.65
N TYR A 196 -7.02 -0.06 11.06
CA TYR A 196 -7.93 1.03 11.43
C TYR A 196 -9.03 1.21 10.39
N LYS A 197 -10.19 1.68 10.83
CA LYS A 197 -11.36 1.94 9.99
C LYS A 197 -11.59 3.42 9.74
N SER A 198 -11.02 4.31 10.57
CA SER A 198 -11.14 5.76 10.47
C SER A 198 -10.01 6.45 11.24
N TYR A 199 -9.82 7.73 10.97
CA TYR A 199 -8.87 8.55 11.72
C TYR A 199 -9.38 9.99 11.86
N THR A 200 -8.86 10.69 12.88
CA THR A 200 -9.13 12.11 13.15
C THR A 200 -7.80 12.84 13.29
N VAL A 201 -7.70 14.00 12.67
CA VAL A 201 -6.53 14.88 12.73
C VAL A 201 -6.80 16.02 13.71
N GLU A 202 -5.86 16.23 14.65
CA GLU A 202 -5.86 17.39 15.56
C GLU A 202 -4.76 18.36 15.12
N THR A 203 -5.10 19.65 14.97
CA THR A 203 -4.17 20.68 14.58
C THR A 203 -3.88 21.65 15.74
N ASN A 204 -2.71 22.29 15.71
CA ASN A 204 -2.36 23.40 16.59
C ASN A 204 -3.07 24.69 16.13
N ALA A 205 -2.98 25.73 16.97
CA ALA A 205 -3.56 27.04 16.64
C ALA A 205 -2.95 27.71 15.40
N ASP A 206 -1.75 27.31 14.99
CA ASP A 206 -1.07 27.77 13.78
C ASP A 206 -1.44 26.97 12.53
N GLY A 207 -2.35 25.97 12.66
CA GLY A 207 -2.78 25.08 11.59
C GLY A 207 -1.87 23.89 11.34
N SER A 208 -0.73 23.76 12.04
CA SER A 208 0.15 22.59 11.90
C SER A 208 -0.46 21.34 12.53
N VAL A 209 -0.12 20.15 12.01
CA VAL A 209 -0.59 18.88 12.53
C VAL A 209 -0.01 18.60 13.91
N LYS A 210 -0.87 18.37 14.89
CA LYS A 210 -0.49 18.06 16.28
C LYS A 210 -0.47 16.57 16.55
N SER A 211 -1.53 15.87 16.17
CA SER A 211 -1.69 14.43 16.38
C SER A 211 -2.68 13.83 15.42
N ILE A 212 -2.60 12.50 15.24
CA ILE A 212 -3.60 11.73 14.52
C ILE A 212 -4.08 10.62 15.44
N THR A 213 -5.39 10.45 15.54
CA THR A 213 -6.04 9.40 16.31
C THR A 213 -6.72 8.44 15.36
N PHE A 214 -6.41 7.16 15.50
CA PHE A 214 -6.96 6.08 14.68
C PHE A 214 -7.96 5.26 15.48
N ASP A 215 -9.12 5.00 14.92
CA ASP A 215 -10.11 4.06 15.43
C ASP A 215 -9.87 2.69 14.81
N LEU A 216 -9.59 1.69 15.66
CA LEU A 216 -9.22 0.35 15.23
C LEU A 216 -10.46 -0.46 14.81
N SER A 217 -10.30 -1.27 13.77
CA SER A 217 -11.34 -2.21 13.33
C SER A 217 -11.53 -3.36 14.33
N THR A 218 -10.45 -3.77 14.99
CA THR A 218 -10.47 -4.84 16.00
C THR A 218 -9.86 -4.32 17.31
N PRO A 219 -10.55 -4.45 18.43
CA PRO A 219 -10.02 -4.06 19.73
C PRO A 219 -8.75 -4.83 20.11
N ILE A 220 -7.82 -4.13 20.76
CA ILE A 220 -6.57 -4.71 21.29
C ILE A 220 -6.66 -4.90 22.81
N ASN A 221 -6.07 -5.97 23.31
CA ASN A 221 -6.04 -6.27 24.74
C ASN A 221 -4.99 -5.39 25.49
N SER A 222 -5.06 -5.39 26.82
CA SER A 222 -4.18 -4.55 27.66
C SER A 222 -2.69 -4.84 27.47
N ALA A 223 -2.31 -6.11 27.29
CA ALA A 223 -0.92 -6.49 27.06
C ALA A 223 -0.39 -5.87 25.75
N LYS A 224 -1.17 -5.92 24.68
CA LYS A 224 -0.80 -5.28 23.40
C LYS A 224 -0.76 -3.78 23.53
N GLN A 225 -1.67 -3.15 24.31
CA GLN A 225 -1.63 -1.72 24.59
C GLN A 225 -0.33 -1.30 25.29
N GLU A 226 0.12 -2.08 26.29
CA GLU A 226 1.38 -1.87 27.00
C GLU A 226 2.59 -2.01 26.05
N ASP A 227 2.59 -3.05 25.20
CA ASP A 227 3.68 -3.32 24.26
C ASP A 227 3.87 -2.23 23.21
N ILE A 228 2.79 -1.57 22.76
CA ILE A 228 2.86 -0.52 21.75
C ILE A 228 3.02 0.90 22.32
N ALA A 229 2.80 1.08 23.63
CA ALA A 229 2.89 2.39 24.27
C ALA A 229 4.28 3.02 24.10
N ASN A 230 4.31 4.28 23.68
CA ASN A 230 5.54 5.05 23.42
C ASN A 230 6.47 4.44 22.34
N GLN A 231 5.97 3.50 21.54
CA GLN A 231 6.72 2.91 20.43
C GLN A 231 6.55 3.72 19.16
N LYS A 232 7.52 3.61 18.24
CA LYS A 232 7.41 4.16 16.90
C LYS A 232 6.36 3.40 16.12
N LEU A 233 5.51 4.13 15.43
CA LEU A 233 4.45 3.62 14.57
C LEU A 233 4.59 4.22 13.18
N SER A 234 4.39 3.41 12.15
CA SER A 234 4.21 3.87 10.78
C SER A 234 2.82 3.50 10.26
N VAL A 235 2.24 4.38 9.45
CA VAL A 235 0.98 4.09 8.77
C VAL A 235 1.29 3.44 7.43
N GLY A 236 0.79 2.22 7.25
CA GLY A 236 1.12 1.37 6.11
C GLY A 236 2.55 0.82 6.15
N THR A 237 2.89 0.02 5.15
CA THR A 237 4.21 -0.58 5.01
C THR A 237 5.20 0.42 4.39
N THR A 238 6.36 0.56 5.00
CA THR A 238 7.44 1.42 4.51
C THR A 238 8.25 0.68 3.44
N ILE A 239 8.29 1.22 2.22
CA ILE A 239 8.99 0.63 1.08
C ILE A 239 9.90 1.67 0.45
N ASN A 240 11.22 1.42 0.51
CA ASN A 240 12.26 2.29 -0.05
C ASN A 240 12.36 2.12 -1.57
N TYR A 241 11.32 2.55 -2.27
CA TYR A 241 11.23 2.57 -3.73
C TYR A 241 10.24 3.64 -4.18
N LYS A 242 10.56 4.35 -5.27
CA LYS A 242 9.66 5.34 -5.88
C LYS A 242 8.69 4.65 -6.83
N GLY A 243 7.71 3.97 -6.24
CA GLY A 243 6.61 3.32 -6.96
C GLY A 243 5.45 4.26 -7.28
N ILE A 244 4.35 3.68 -7.74
CA ILE A 244 3.13 4.43 -8.07
C ILE A 244 2.65 5.30 -6.90
N PRO A 245 2.55 4.78 -5.66
CA PRO A 245 2.08 5.58 -4.52
C PRO A 245 2.92 6.82 -4.24
N TYR A 246 4.25 6.72 -4.41
CA TYR A 246 5.13 7.89 -4.27
C TYR A 246 4.70 9.03 -5.20
N TYR A 247 4.54 8.75 -6.50
CA TYR A 247 4.15 9.79 -7.47
C TYR A 247 2.71 10.27 -7.26
N GLN A 248 1.81 9.41 -6.84
CA GLN A 248 0.43 9.78 -6.49
C GLN A 248 0.40 10.73 -5.29
N ASN A 249 1.21 10.48 -4.25
CA ASN A 249 1.34 11.35 -3.10
C ASN A 249 1.90 12.73 -3.49
N GLN A 250 2.95 12.77 -4.33
CA GLN A 250 3.51 14.03 -4.83
C GLN A 250 2.45 14.84 -5.61
N MET A 251 1.67 14.17 -6.46
CA MET A 251 0.59 14.81 -7.21
C MET A 251 -0.53 15.30 -6.29
N SER A 252 -0.93 14.50 -5.31
CA SER A 252 -1.96 14.88 -4.33
C SER A 252 -1.55 16.11 -3.52
N ASN A 253 -0.30 16.14 -3.03
CA ASN A 253 0.25 17.29 -2.30
C ASN A 253 0.29 18.56 -3.17
N PHE A 254 0.71 18.42 -4.43
CA PHE A 254 0.69 19.52 -5.39
C PHE A 254 -0.75 20.04 -5.63
N LEU A 255 -1.68 19.14 -5.91
CA LEU A 255 -3.08 19.51 -6.17
C LEU A 255 -3.74 20.19 -4.98
N ARG A 256 -3.50 19.71 -3.76
CA ARG A 256 -4.00 20.35 -2.54
C ARG A 256 -3.48 21.76 -2.38
N SER A 257 -2.17 21.96 -2.55
CA SER A 257 -1.54 23.28 -2.44
C SER A 257 -2.03 24.24 -3.52
N PHE A 258 -2.11 23.77 -4.77
CA PHE A 258 -2.62 24.55 -5.89
C PHE A 258 -4.10 24.91 -5.71
N SER A 259 -4.94 23.93 -5.38
CA SER A 259 -6.37 24.12 -5.20
C SER A 259 -6.69 25.07 -4.05
N GLN A 260 -5.98 24.94 -2.94
CA GLN A 260 -6.14 25.87 -1.82
C GLN A 260 -5.78 27.30 -2.20
N ALA A 261 -4.60 27.50 -2.82
CA ALA A 261 -4.18 28.83 -3.25
C ALA A 261 -5.16 29.48 -4.21
N PHE A 262 -5.72 28.69 -5.16
CA PHE A 262 -6.74 29.16 -6.09
C PHE A 262 -8.04 29.50 -5.35
N ASN A 263 -8.54 28.59 -4.51
CA ASN A 263 -9.76 28.80 -3.74
C ASN A 263 -9.66 30.03 -2.81
N ASP A 264 -8.52 30.22 -2.16
CA ASP A 264 -8.27 31.37 -1.29
C ASP A 264 -8.36 32.71 -2.04
N ILE A 265 -7.95 32.74 -3.31
CA ILE A 265 -8.07 33.94 -4.16
C ILE A 265 -9.52 34.10 -4.59
N HIS A 266 -10.16 33.05 -5.10
CA HIS A 266 -11.52 33.10 -5.59
C HIS A 266 -12.54 33.51 -4.51
N GLN A 267 -12.35 33.00 -3.27
CA GLN A 267 -13.22 33.31 -2.12
C GLN A 267 -13.11 34.77 -1.63
N LYS A 268 -12.08 35.51 -2.04
CA LYS A 268 -11.98 36.97 -1.73
C LYS A 268 -12.89 37.82 -2.60
N GLY A 269 -13.31 37.30 -3.74
CA GLY A 269 -14.20 37.97 -4.67
C GLY A 269 -15.68 37.83 -4.31
N GLU A 270 -16.51 38.49 -5.08
CA GLU A 270 -17.99 38.40 -5.05
C GLU A 270 -18.51 37.96 -6.43
N ASP A 271 -19.51 37.10 -6.43
CA ASP A 271 -20.20 36.67 -7.63
C ASP A 271 -21.20 37.75 -8.14
N LEU A 272 -21.87 37.48 -9.24
CA LEU A 272 -22.86 38.42 -9.81
C LEU A 272 -24.11 38.63 -8.94
N ASN A 273 -24.31 37.83 -7.91
CA ASN A 273 -25.40 37.97 -6.95
C ASN A 273 -24.96 38.74 -5.68
N GLY A 274 -23.66 39.04 -5.56
CA GLY A 274 -23.07 39.66 -4.38
C GLY A 274 -22.71 38.68 -3.28
N ASP A 275 -22.71 37.36 -3.58
CA ASP A 275 -22.26 36.31 -2.66
C ASP A 275 -20.76 36.17 -2.73
N LYS A 276 -20.12 35.74 -1.63
CA LYS A 276 -18.69 35.41 -1.64
C LYS A 276 -18.40 34.21 -2.54
N GLY A 277 -17.23 34.20 -3.18
CA GLY A 277 -16.79 33.13 -4.04
C GLY A 277 -16.74 31.79 -3.30
N ALA A 278 -17.22 30.75 -3.96
CA ALA A 278 -17.14 29.36 -3.46
C ALA A 278 -15.77 28.75 -3.72
N SER A 279 -15.45 27.61 -3.11
CA SER A 279 -14.33 26.78 -3.48
C SER A 279 -14.50 26.27 -4.91
N PHE A 280 -13.54 26.58 -5.78
CA PHE A 280 -13.57 26.20 -7.19
C PHE A 280 -13.13 24.74 -7.36
N PHE A 281 -11.96 24.41 -6.80
CA PHE A 281 -11.45 23.04 -6.79
C PHE A 281 -11.88 22.32 -5.52
N VAL A 282 -12.45 21.15 -5.68
CA VAL A 282 -13.02 20.33 -4.61
C VAL A 282 -12.69 18.86 -4.80
N ALA A 283 -12.84 18.08 -3.75
CA ALA A 283 -12.73 16.62 -3.81
C ALA A 283 -14.05 16.01 -4.26
N ALA A 284 -14.06 15.22 -5.32
CA ALA A 284 -15.22 14.43 -5.71
C ALA A 284 -15.20 13.08 -4.99
N ASN A 285 -16.39 12.56 -4.64
CA ASN A 285 -16.56 11.21 -4.06
C ASN A 285 -15.57 10.92 -2.92
N ALA A 286 -15.41 11.86 -2.00
CA ALA A 286 -14.59 11.69 -0.82
C ALA A 286 -15.39 10.97 0.28
N ILE A 287 -14.71 10.14 1.09
CA ILE A 287 -15.32 9.56 2.27
C ILE A 287 -15.20 10.58 3.41
N ASN A 288 -16.33 10.90 4.02
CA ASN A 288 -16.38 11.73 5.22
C ASN A 288 -16.47 10.82 6.45
N LEU A 289 -15.47 10.93 7.33
CA LEU A 289 -15.34 10.13 8.54
C LEU A 289 -15.95 10.91 9.71
N THR A 290 -17.12 10.49 10.18
CA THR A 290 -17.80 11.12 11.32
C THR A 290 -17.96 10.12 12.47
N GLU A 291 -18.31 10.64 13.68
CA GLU A 291 -18.63 9.77 14.83
C GLU A 291 -19.88 8.90 14.59
N GLU A 292 -20.76 9.31 13.66
CA GLU A 292 -21.97 8.59 13.30
C GLU A 292 -21.75 7.49 12.25
N GLY A 293 -20.56 7.46 11.65
CA GLY A 293 -20.17 6.48 10.63
C GLY A 293 -19.55 7.14 9.39
N ASP A 294 -19.07 6.29 8.49
CA ASP A 294 -18.47 6.72 7.24
C ASP A 294 -19.59 6.87 6.18
N PHE A 295 -19.56 7.95 5.43
CA PHE A 295 -20.44 8.13 4.27
C PHE A 295 -19.69 8.82 3.14
N ASP A 296 -20.06 8.48 1.93
CA ASP A 296 -19.50 9.12 0.74
C ASP A 296 -20.03 10.55 0.64
N VAL A 297 -19.11 11.50 0.48
CA VAL A 297 -19.43 12.92 0.28
C VAL A 297 -18.88 13.36 -1.07
N ASP A 298 -19.76 13.85 -1.90
CA ASP A 298 -19.37 14.51 -3.13
C ASP A 298 -19.34 16.03 -2.94
N TYR A 299 -18.16 16.55 -2.71
CA TYR A 299 -17.97 17.99 -2.50
C TYR A 299 -18.29 18.85 -3.72
N ARG A 300 -18.48 18.25 -4.93
CA ARG A 300 -18.93 18.99 -6.11
C ARG A 300 -20.35 19.55 -5.93
N THR A 301 -21.18 18.82 -5.19
CA THR A 301 -22.60 19.17 -4.98
C THR A 301 -22.85 19.99 -3.71
N LEU A 302 -21.86 20.07 -2.82
CA LEU A 302 -21.98 20.83 -1.58
C LEU A 302 -21.86 22.33 -1.89
N GLY A 303 -22.90 23.07 -1.53
CA GLY A 303 -22.95 24.52 -1.69
C GLY A 303 -21.97 25.27 -0.78
N GLN A 304 -21.97 26.60 -0.87
CA GLN A 304 -21.09 27.50 -0.12
C GLN A 304 -21.23 27.41 1.41
N ASP A 305 -22.36 26.91 1.91
CA ASP A 305 -22.68 26.86 3.34
C ASP A 305 -22.10 25.66 4.08
N ALA A 306 -21.40 24.76 3.39
CA ALA A 306 -20.74 23.64 4.02
C ALA A 306 -19.52 24.11 4.79
N THR A 307 -19.67 24.30 6.10
CA THR A 307 -18.57 24.57 7.02
C THR A 307 -17.94 23.23 7.41
N PHE A 308 -16.70 23.01 6.97
CA PHE A 308 -15.96 21.80 7.28
C PHE A 308 -15.05 22.02 8.49
N THR A 309 -14.96 21.01 9.34
CA THR A 309 -13.91 20.91 10.34
C THR A 309 -12.59 20.56 9.66
N ASN A 310 -11.45 20.67 10.37
CA ASN A 310 -10.14 20.35 9.79
C ASN A 310 -10.05 18.92 9.20
N SER A 311 -10.84 17.96 9.72
CA SER A 311 -10.90 16.59 9.21
C SER A 311 -11.82 16.43 7.99
N ASP A 312 -12.72 17.37 7.77
CA ASP A 312 -13.77 17.31 6.74
C ASP A 312 -13.53 18.31 5.60
N ASP A 313 -12.39 19.02 5.62
CA ASP A 313 -12.04 19.98 4.58
C ASP A 313 -11.83 19.25 3.24
N THR A 314 -12.50 19.76 2.19
CA THR A 314 -12.36 19.24 0.84
C THR A 314 -10.90 19.16 0.38
N ILE A 315 -10.05 20.10 0.78
CA ILE A 315 -8.62 20.10 0.44
C ILE A 315 -7.90 18.90 1.07
N LEU A 316 -8.18 18.56 2.33
CA LEU A 316 -7.55 17.43 3.01
C LEU A 316 -8.00 16.08 2.42
N ARG A 317 -9.22 16.02 1.87
CA ARG A 317 -9.77 14.83 1.20
C ARG A 317 -9.41 14.73 -0.28
N MET A 318 -8.79 15.77 -0.84
CA MET A 318 -8.40 15.80 -2.25
C MET A 318 -7.18 14.91 -2.51
N THR A 319 -7.29 14.13 -3.56
CA THR A 319 -6.23 13.26 -4.09
C THR A 319 -6.06 13.49 -5.58
N ALA A 320 -5.01 12.92 -6.17
CA ALA A 320 -4.83 12.91 -7.62
C ALA A 320 -5.96 12.20 -8.38
N LEU A 321 -6.78 11.40 -7.70
CA LEU A 321 -7.84 10.62 -8.32
C LEU A 321 -9.23 11.30 -8.24
N ASN A 322 -9.43 12.25 -7.30
CA ASN A 322 -10.75 12.83 -7.04
C ASN A 322 -10.80 14.35 -7.10
N CYS A 323 -9.73 15.03 -7.51
CA CYS A 323 -9.73 16.47 -7.72
C CYS A 323 -10.70 16.84 -8.85
N ALA A 324 -11.64 17.74 -8.58
CA ALA A 324 -12.70 18.15 -9.51
C ALA A 324 -13.03 19.63 -9.36
N VAL A 325 -13.80 20.16 -10.30
CA VAL A 325 -14.42 21.48 -10.20
C VAL A 325 -15.80 21.34 -9.53
N SER A 326 -16.14 22.29 -8.64
CA SER A 326 -17.46 22.32 -8.00
C SER A 326 -18.56 22.54 -9.03
N GLU A 327 -19.68 21.82 -8.92
CA GLU A 327 -20.88 21.98 -9.75
C GLU A 327 -21.57 23.34 -9.54
N THR A 328 -21.20 24.09 -8.50
CA THR A 328 -21.63 25.48 -8.31
C THR A 328 -21.31 26.35 -9.54
N PHE A 329 -20.23 26.03 -10.27
CA PHE A 329 -19.76 26.79 -11.44
C PHE A 329 -20.38 26.36 -12.77
N ASP A 330 -21.35 25.45 -12.75
CA ASP A 330 -22.24 25.21 -13.88
C ASP A 330 -23.09 26.45 -14.17
N ASP A 331 -23.35 27.31 -13.15
CA ASP A 331 -23.87 28.65 -13.31
C ASP A 331 -22.72 29.68 -13.43
N PRO A 332 -22.52 30.30 -14.62
CA PRO A 332 -21.44 31.29 -14.80
C PRO A 332 -21.55 32.51 -13.89
N LYS A 333 -22.73 32.78 -13.32
CA LYS A 333 -22.94 33.89 -12.40
C LYS A 333 -22.26 33.69 -11.04
N LYS A 334 -21.85 32.46 -10.74
CA LYS A 334 -21.22 32.10 -9.48
C LYS A 334 -19.70 32.31 -9.48
N PHE A 335 -19.12 32.71 -10.62
CA PHE A 335 -17.68 33.11 -10.62
C PHE A 335 -17.50 34.44 -9.92
N ALA A 336 -16.62 34.46 -8.92
CA ALA A 336 -16.33 35.65 -8.13
C ALA A 336 -15.29 36.54 -8.85
N ALA A 337 -15.74 37.22 -9.88
CA ALA A 337 -14.88 38.06 -10.74
C ALA A 337 -14.82 39.55 -10.28
N THR A 338 -15.51 39.92 -9.22
CA THR A 338 -15.46 41.27 -8.68
C THR A 338 -15.00 41.30 -7.23
N THR A 339 -14.41 42.41 -6.77
CA THR A 339 -14.14 42.62 -5.34
C THR A 339 -15.36 43.11 -4.59
N ASN A 340 -16.27 43.83 -5.24
CA ASN A 340 -17.51 44.32 -4.71
C ASN A 340 -18.48 44.64 -5.86
N ILE A 341 -19.56 43.90 -5.99
CA ILE A 341 -20.54 44.06 -7.08
C ILE A 341 -21.18 45.45 -7.08
N ASN A 342 -21.35 46.08 -5.92
CA ASN A 342 -22.00 47.39 -5.81
C ASN A 342 -21.09 48.53 -6.34
N ASN A 343 -19.80 48.34 -6.38
CA ASN A 343 -18.82 49.33 -6.80
C ASN A 343 -18.30 49.09 -8.22
N GLY A 344 -18.65 47.96 -8.86
CA GLY A 344 -18.17 47.60 -10.20
C GLY A 344 -16.64 47.49 -10.32
N VAL A 345 -15.99 47.14 -9.23
CA VAL A 345 -14.51 47.00 -9.19
C VAL A 345 -14.16 45.55 -9.48
N ASP A 346 -13.44 45.34 -10.57
CA ASP A 346 -12.96 44.03 -10.94
C ASP A 346 -11.99 43.46 -9.90
N ASN A 347 -12.10 42.17 -9.67
CA ASN A 347 -11.12 41.45 -8.86
C ASN A 347 -9.99 40.93 -9.77
N TYR A 348 -8.96 41.75 -9.97
CA TYR A 348 -7.83 41.41 -10.83
C TYR A 348 -7.07 40.17 -10.39
N ASP A 349 -7.16 39.76 -9.12
CA ASP A 349 -6.56 38.53 -8.63
C ASP A 349 -7.32 37.27 -9.11
N ASN A 350 -8.58 37.44 -9.54
CA ASN A 350 -9.44 36.35 -10.01
C ASN A 350 -9.54 36.27 -11.54
N ILE A 351 -8.92 37.19 -12.26
CA ILE A 351 -8.84 37.20 -13.72
C ILE A 351 -7.47 36.65 -14.14
#